data_5e8a8b5997b1a515ab8811628128ce5f
#
_entry.id   5e8a8b5997b1a515ab8811628128ce5f
#
_cell.length_a   1.000
_cell.length_b   1.000
_cell.length_c   1.000
_cell.angle_alpha   90.00
_cell.angle_beta   90.00
_cell.angle_gamma   90.00
#
_symmetry.space_group_name_H-M   'P 1'
#
loop_
_entity.id
_entity.type
_entity.pdbx_description
1 polymer ?
#
loop_
_entity_poly.entity_id
_entity_poly.type
_entity_poly.pdbx_seq_one_letter_code
_entity_poly.pdbx_strand_id
1 'polypeptide(L)'
;MGSLANNIMVVGAVLAALVVGGSCGPPKVPPGPNITTNYNGKWLTARATWYGQPNGAGAPDNGGACGIKNVNLPPYSGMTACGNVPIFKDGKGCGSCYEVRCKEKPECSGNPVTVFITDMNYEPIAPYHFDLSGKAFGSLAKPGLNDKLRHCGIMDVEFRRVRCKYPAGQKIVFHIEKGCNPNYVAVLVKFVADDGDIVLMEIQDKLSAEWKPMKLSWGAIWRMDTAKALKGPFSIRLTSESGKKVIAKDIIPANWRPDAVYTSNVQFY
;
A
#
# COMPACT_ATOMS: atom_id res chain seq x y z
N MET A 1 83.53 16.35 -37.92
CA MET A 1 82.59 17.45 -37.60
C MET A 1 81.20 16.83 -37.53
N GLY A 2 80.75 16.39 -36.37
CA GLY A 2 79.47 15.73 -36.17
C GLY A 2 78.50 16.65 -35.45
N SER A 3 77.33 16.83 -36.04
CA SER A 3 76.24 17.59 -35.44
C SER A 3 75.32 16.61 -34.67
N LEU A 4 75.16 16.85 -33.38
CA LEU A 4 74.26 16.19 -32.50
C LEU A 4 72.87 16.82 -32.62
N ALA A 5 71.91 16.12 -33.14
CA ALA A 5 70.47 16.50 -33.14
C ALA A 5 69.84 16.08 -31.83
N ASN A 6 69.38 17.04 -31.00
CA ASN A 6 68.58 16.78 -29.79
C ASN A 6 67.10 16.51 -30.18
N ASN A 7 66.63 15.30 -29.90
CA ASN A 7 65.20 14.97 -29.96
C ASN A 7 64.56 15.33 -28.63
N ILE A 8 63.73 16.38 -28.62
CA ILE A 8 62.87 16.72 -27.49
C ILE A 8 61.54 15.96 -27.70
N MET A 9 61.33 14.99 -26.84
CA MET A 9 60.10 14.24 -26.77
C MET A 9 59.06 15.03 -25.93
N VAL A 10 58.08 15.62 -26.58
CA VAL A 10 56.97 16.29 -25.89
C VAL A 10 55.95 15.22 -25.48
N VAL A 11 55.89 14.91 -24.19
CA VAL A 11 54.85 14.06 -23.62
C VAL A 11 53.63 14.91 -23.40
N GLY A 12 52.62 14.78 -24.28
CA GLY A 12 51.31 15.37 -24.14
C GLY A 12 50.49 14.61 -23.10
N ALA A 13 50.27 15.19 -21.94
CA ALA A 13 49.30 14.67 -20.94
C ALA A 13 47.88 14.97 -21.41
N VAL A 14 47.17 13.95 -21.81
CA VAL A 14 45.71 14.01 -22.09
C VAL A 14 44.98 13.97 -20.76
N LEU A 15 44.50 15.11 -20.28
CA LEU A 15 43.55 15.20 -19.18
C LEU A 15 42.17 14.69 -19.70
N ALA A 16 41.82 13.46 -19.36
CA ALA A 16 40.45 12.98 -19.51
C ALA A 16 39.57 13.61 -18.44
N ALA A 17 38.81 14.64 -18.79
CA ALA A 17 37.76 15.18 -17.93
C ALA A 17 36.63 14.15 -17.84
N LEU A 18 36.52 13.47 -16.72
CA LEU A 18 35.32 12.67 -16.36
C LEU A 18 34.17 13.65 -16.15
N VAL A 19 33.30 13.77 -17.16
CA VAL A 19 32.02 14.42 -17.03
C VAL A 19 31.12 13.45 -16.23
N VAL A 20 31.09 13.62 -14.92
CA VAL A 20 30.08 13.00 -14.07
C VAL A 20 28.77 13.67 -14.42
N GLY A 21 27.95 13.03 -15.24
CA GLY A 21 26.59 13.45 -15.57
C GLY A 21 25.75 13.48 -14.30
N GLY A 22 25.72 14.63 -13.62
CA GLY A 22 24.81 14.88 -12.52
C GLY A 22 23.38 14.90 -13.04
N SER A 23 22.54 13.95 -12.62
CA SER A 23 21.10 13.99 -12.83
C SER A 23 20.55 15.26 -12.15
N CYS A 24 20.06 16.24 -12.93
CA CYS A 24 19.43 17.47 -12.44
C CYS A 24 18.00 17.27 -11.93
N GLY A 25 17.68 16.14 -11.32
CA GLY A 25 16.44 15.96 -10.58
C GLY A 25 16.57 16.48 -9.14
N PRO A 26 15.48 16.93 -8.51
CA PRO A 26 15.53 17.27 -7.09
C PRO A 26 16.05 16.07 -6.29
N PRO A 27 16.84 16.28 -5.23
CA PRO A 27 17.37 15.19 -4.42
C PRO A 27 16.25 14.34 -3.88
N LYS A 28 16.29 13.02 -4.15
CA LYS A 28 15.28 12.07 -3.63
C LYS A 28 15.42 12.01 -2.11
N VAL A 29 14.33 12.27 -1.41
CA VAL A 29 14.29 12.16 0.05
C VAL A 29 14.39 10.67 0.42
N PRO A 30 15.37 10.24 1.23
CA PRO A 30 15.47 8.86 1.64
C PRO A 30 14.26 8.47 2.50
N PRO A 31 13.69 7.26 2.28
CA PRO A 31 12.57 6.78 3.07
C PRO A 31 12.98 6.51 4.51
N GLY A 32 12.04 6.66 5.44
CA GLY A 32 12.19 6.24 6.82
C GLY A 32 12.18 4.71 6.98
N PRO A 33 12.40 4.18 8.18
CA PRO A 33 12.20 2.76 8.47
C PRO A 33 10.77 2.30 8.21
N ASN A 34 10.61 1.02 7.82
CA ASN A 34 9.26 0.44 7.63
C ASN A 34 8.41 0.55 8.89
N ILE A 35 7.16 0.94 8.71
CA ILE A 35 6.18 0.98 9.80
C ILE A 35 5.65 -0.43 10.05
N THR A 36 5.81 -0.91 11.27
CA THR A 36 5.33 -2.22 11.73
C THR A 36 4.07 -2.10 12.59
N THR A 37 3.46 -3.23 12.95
CA THR A 37 2.26 -3.30 13.83
C THR A 37 2.53 -2.96 15.29
N ASN A 38 3.37 -1.98 15.55
CA ASN A 38 3.63 -1.49 16.89
C ASN A 38 2.61 -0.40 17.26
N TYR A 39 1.59 -0.78 18.03
CA TYR A 39 0.50 0.12 18.46
C TYR A 39 0.80 0.89 19.76
N ASN A 40 2.07 1.21 20.04
CA ASN A 40 2.48 1.90 21.27
C ASN A 40 2.02 3.36 21.41
N GLY A 41 1.27 3.86 20.42
CA GLY A 41 0.65 5.18 20.45
C GLY A 41 1.59 6.35 20.16
N LYS A 42 2.86 6.14 19.90
CA LYS A 42 3.79 7.22 19.51
C LYS A 42 3.37 7.84 18.18
N TRP A 43 3.34 9.17 18.15
CA TRP A 43 3.14 9.95 16.94
C TRP A 43 4.47 10.19 16.25
N LEU A 44 4.51 9.96 14.94
CA LEU A 44 5.64 10.24 14.06
C LEU A 44 5.27 11.38 13.13
N THR A 45 6.26 12.13 12.66
CA THR A 45 6.06 13.22 11.70
C THR A 45 6.03 12.69 10.27
N ALA A 46 5.18 13.28 9.43
CA ALA A 46 5.07 13.01 8.00
C ALA A 46 4.68 14.26 7.24
N ARG A 47 4.78 14.21 5.91
CA ARG A 47 4.13 15.18 5.01
C ARG A 47 2.84 14.57 4.49
N ALA A 48 1.84 15.44 4.27
CA ALA A 48 0.60 15.05 3.61
C ALA A 48 0.36 15.95 2.38
N THR A 49 -0.05 15.30 1.29
CA THR A 49 -0.66 15.89 0.10
C THR A 49 -2.06 15.32 -0.07
N TRP A 50 -2.79 15.69 -1.11
CA TRP A 50 -4.08 15.08 -1.40
C TRP A 50 -4.35 14.89 -2.88
N TYR A 51 -5.20 13.92 -3.18
CA TYR A 51 -5.59 13.53 -4.54
C TYR A 51 -7.11 13.33 -4.68
N GLY A 52 -7.55 13.22 -5.92
CA GLY A 52 -8.92 12.87 -6.26
C GLY A 52 -9.91 14.02 -6.09
N GLN A 53 -11.15 13.69 -5.76
CA GLN A 53 -12.23 14.68 -5.57
C GLN A 53 -12.21 15.24 -4.15
N PRO A 54 -12.60 16.52 -3.95
CA PRO A 54 -12.62 17.14 -2.62
C PRO A 54 -13.39 16.36 -1.55
N ASN A 55 -14.48 15.67 -1.92
CA ASN A 55 -15.31 14.89 -1.02
C ASN A 55 -15.21 13.37 -1.26
N GLY A 56 -14.14 12.92 -1.91
CA GLY A 56 -13.94 11.52 -2.25
C GLY A 56 -12.47 11.14 -2.39
N ALA A 57 -12.24 10.05 -3.09
CA ALA A 57 -10.94 9.55 -3.51
C ALA A 57 -10.87 9.54 -5.05
N GLY A 58 -10.05 8.66 -5.63
CA GLY A 58 -9.95 8.47 -7.08
C GLY A 58 -11.20 7.84 -7.71
N ALA A 59 -11.11 7.55 -9.02
CA ALA A 59 -12.19 6.91 -9.77
C ALA A 59 -12.55 5.53 -9.19
N PRO A 60 -13.84 5.11 -9.26
CA PRO A 60 -14.32 3.88 -8.62
C PRO A 60 -13.64 2.61 -9.13
N ASP A 61 -13.27 2.56 -10.40
CA ASP A 61 -12.64 1.43 -11.08
C ASP A 61 -11.11 1.41 -10.94
N ASN A 62 -10.52 2.48 -10.42
CA ASN A 62 -9.10 2.55 -10.11
C ASN A 62 -8.82 1.80 -8.80
N GLY A 63 -8.14 0.67 -8.90
CA GLY A 63 -7.76 -0.14 -7.73
C GLY A 63 -6.51 0.35 -7.00
N GLY A 64 -5.84 1.37 -7.52
CA GLY A 64 -4.54 1.81 -7.03
C GLY A 64 -3.51 0.67 -7.02
N ALA A 65 -2.39 0.88 -6.36
CA ALA A 65 -1.33 -0.13 -6.23
C ALA A 65 -1.72 -1.31 -5.30
N CYS A 66 -2.86 -1.21 -4.58
CA CYS A 66 -3.37 -2.32 -3.76
C CYS A 66 -4.39 -3.21 -4.49
N GLY A 67 -4.94 -2.81 -5.64
CA GLY A 67 -5.98 -3.52 -6.36
C GLY A 67 -7.39 -3.32 -5.76
N ILE A 68 -7.56 -2.42 -4.79
CA ILE A 68 -8.81 -2.23 -4.05
C ILE A 68 -9.67 -1.18 -4.73
N LYS A 69 -10.70 -1.62 -5.47
CA LYS A 69 -11.66 -0.75 -6.16
C LYS A 69 -12.80 -0.27 -5.26
N ASN A 70 -13.55 0.75 -5.75
CA ASN A 70 -14.74 1.30 -5.11
C ASN A 70 -14.49 1.87 -3.70
N VAL A 71 -13.32 2.47 -3.49
CA VAL A 71 -12.88 3.00 -2.18
C VAL A 71 -13.75 4.16 -1.68
N ASN A 72 -14.57 4.77 -2.54
CA ASN A 72 -15.55 5.79 -2.15
C ASN A 72 -16.79 5.20 -1.44
N LEU A 73 -17.04 3.90 -1.59
CA LEU A 73 -18.15 3.21 -0.94
C LEU A 73 -17.77 2.70 0.46
N PRO A 74 -18.76 2.45 1.33
CA PRO A 74 -18.51 1.76 2.59
C PRO A 74 -17.81 0.40 2.35
N PRO A 75 -16.95 -0.03 3.26
CA PRO A 75 -16.62 0.59 4.55
C PRO A 75 -15.51 1.64 4.49
N TYR A 76 -14.80 1.82 3.37
CA TYR A 76 -13.73 2.80 3.23
C TYR A 76 -14.27 4.24 3.20
N SER A 77 -15.39 4.45 2.52
CA SER A 77 -16.11 5.75 2.42
C SER A 77 -15.20 6.92 2.02
N GLY A 78 -14.20 6.66 1.19
CA GLY A 78 -13.21 7.64 0.75
C GLY A 78 -12.16 8.02 1.79
N MET A 79 -12.11 7.37 2.95
CA MET A 79 -11.09 7.62 3.98
C MET A 79 -9.82 6.81 3.69
N THR A 80 -9.14 7.15 2.58
CA THR A 80 -8.00 6.38 2.04
C THR A 80 -6.78 7.25 1.82
N ALA A 81 -5.63 6.59 1.70
CA ALA A 81 -4.35 7.23 1.41
C ALA A 81 -3.45 6.35 0.55
N CYS A 82 -2.60 6.99 -0.24
CA CYS A 82 -1.39 6.38 -0.79
C CYS A 82 -0.27 6.52 0.26
N GLY A 83 0.43 5.44 0.55
CA GLY A 83 1.60 5.45 1.41
C GLY A 83 2.89 5.34 0.61
N ASN A 84 3.96 6.04 1.01
CA ASN A 84 5.27 5.82 0.39
C ASN A 84 5.88 4.47 0.85
N VAL A 85 7.08 4.14 0.36
CA VAL A 85 7.73 2.82 0.56
C VAL A 85 7.61 2.26 1.98
N PRO A 86 7.95 2.99 3.07
CA PRO A 86 7.91 2.43 4.43
C PRO A 86 6.50 2.14 4.97
N ILE A 87 5.48 2.71 4.34
CA ILE A 87 4.07 2.54 4.67
C ILE A 87 3.44 1.46 3.78
N PHE A 88 3.72 1.50 2.47
CA PHE A 88 3.20 0.57 1.48
C PHE A 88 3.87 -0.82 1.52
N LYS A 89 5.18 -0.90 1.82
CA LYS A 89 5.96 -2.13 2.06
C LYS A 89 5.83 -3.16 0.92
N ASP A 90 5.98 -2.73 -0.34
CA ASP A 90 5.83 -3.58 -1.54
C ASP A 90 4.48 -4.33 -1.59
N GLY A 91 3.40 -3.66 -1.20
CA GLY A 91 2.04 -4.21 -1.16
C GLY A 91 1.65 -4.83 0.18
N LYS A 92 2.59 -5.23 1.04
CA LYS A 92 2.28 -5.79 2.37
C LYS A 92 1.64 -4.77 3.33
N GLY A 93 1.70 -3.47 3.02
CA GLY A 93 1.02 -2.43 3.76
C GLY A 93 -0.41 -2.16 3.29
N CYS A 94 -0.85 -2.78 2.19
CA CYS A 94 -2.21 -2.63 1.69
C CYS A 94 -3.25 -3.05 2.72
N GLY A 95 -4.27 -2.22 2.92
CA GLY A 95 -5.32 -2.45 3.91
C GLY A 95 -5.00 -1.99 5.32
N SER A 96 -3.75 -1.64 5.61
CA SER A 96 -3.34 -1.16 6.92
C SER A 96 -3.96 0.20 7.27
N CYS A 97 -4.13 0.47 8.57
CA CYS A 97 -4.78 1.68 9.07
C CYS A 97 -3.83 2.58 9.83
N TYR A 98 -4.01 3.88 9.61
CA TYR A 98 -3.26 4.92 10.30
C TYR A 98 -4.20 6.02 10.79
N GLU A 99 -3.94 6.53 11.98
CA GLU A 99 -4.45 7.83 12.38
C GLU A 99 -3.48 8.91 11.92
N VAL A 100 -4.05 9.95 11.32
CA VAL A 100 -3.34 11.14 10.85
C VAL A 100 -3.99 12.35 11.47
N ARG A 101 -3.20 13.33 11.92
CA ARG A 101 -3.70 14.62 12.45
C ARG A 101 -2.82 15.78 12.00
N CYS A 102 -3.40 16.95 11.83
CA CYS A 102 -2.66 18.19 11.64
C CYS A 102 -2.86 19.16 12.82
N LYS A 103 -1.85 19.96 13.13
CA LYS A 103 -1.87 20.91 14.23
C LYS A 103 -1.33 22.31 13.87
N GLU A 104 -0.50 22.39 12.83
CA GLU A 104 0.30 23.59 12.54
C GLU A 104 -0.47 24.67 11.80
N LYS A 105 -1.55 24.32 11.09
CA LYS A 105 -2.35 25.29 10.35
C LYS A 105 -3.55 25.77 11.18
N PRO A 106 -3.96 27.04 11.04
CA PRO A 106 -5.15 27.56 11.75
C PRO A 106 -6.43 26.76 11.48
N GLU A 107 -6.52 26.16 10.29
CA GLU A 107 -7.63 25.32 9.84
C GLU A 107 -7.64 23.93 10.47
N CYS A 108 -6.52 23.45 11.01
CA CYS A 108 -6.41 22.12 11.61
C CYS A 108 -7.28 21.97 12.84
N SER A 109 -8.03 20.86 12.93
CA SER A 109 -8.84 20.53 14.12
C SER A 109 -7.99 20.00 15.28
N GLY A 110 -6.82 19.42 14.99
CA GLY A 110 -6.00 18.68 15.96
C GLY A 110 -6.51 17.25 16.20
N ASN A 111 -7.73 16.93 15.79
CA ASN A 111 -8.32 15.60 15.94
C ASN A 111 -7.76 14.63 14.88
N PRO A 112 -7.46 13.38 15.25
CA PRO A 112 -7.02 12.39 14.29
C PRO A 112 -8.18 11.89 13.43
N VAL A 113 -7.86 11.56 12.18
CA VAL A 113 -8.74 10.80 11.28
C VAL A 113 -8.07 9.47 10.94
N THR A 114 -8.87 8.41 10.82
CA THR A 114 -8.37 7.11 10.40
C THR A 114 -8.43 6.99 8.89
N VAL A 115 -7.32 6.55 8.28
CA VAL A 115 -7.21 6.28 6.85
C VAL A 115 -6.72 4.86 6.59
N PHE A 116 -7.16 4.28 5.47
CA PHE A 116 -6.75 2.98 4.98
C PHE A 116 -5.73 3.15 3.85
N ILE A 117 -4.66 2.35 3.85
CA ILE A 117 -3.70 2.34 2.74
C ILE A 117 -4.30 1.51 1.60
N THR A 118 -4.57 2.17 0.48
CA THR A 118 -5.16 1.56 -0.72
C THR A 118 -4.32 1.77 -1.97
N ASP A 119 -3.24 2.57 -1.86
CA ASP A 119 -2.38 2.90 -2.99
C ASP A 119 -0.95 3.23 -2.54
N MET A 120 -0.05 3.41 -3.51
CA MET A 120 1.35 3.78 -3.28
C MET A 120 1.65 5.20 -3.77
N ASN A 121 2.41 5.94 -2.97
CA ASN A 121 3.01 7.19 -3.38
C ASN A 121 4.44 6.95 -3.87
N TYR A 122 4.66 7.11 -5.18
CA TYR A 122 5.94 6.87 -5.84
C TYR A 122 6.91 8.05 -5.77
N GLU A 123 6.40 9.26 -5.49
CA GLU A 123 7.19 10.50 -5.44
C GLU A 123 7.12 11.16 -4.05
N PRO A 124 7.75 10.54 -3.03
CA PRO A 124 7.67 11.06 -1.68
C PRO A 124 8.49 12.34 -1.53
N ILE A 125 7.94 13.31 -0.79
CA ILE A 125 8.58 14.58 -0.43
C ILE A 125 9.11 14.61 1.01
N ALA A 126 8.99 13.49 1.73
CA ALA A 126 9.46 13.31 3.10
C ALA A 126 9.77 11.83 3.37
N PRO A 127 10.52 11.50 4.45
CA PRO A 127 10.77 10.11 4.86
C PRO A 127 9.48 9.30 5.05
N TYR A 128 8.40 9.93 5.54
CA TYR A 128 7.04 9.42 5.56
C TYR A 128 6.12 10.41 4.83
N HIS A 129 5.37 9.90 3.87
CA HIS A 129 4.48 10.71 3.06
C HIS A 129 3.16 9.99 2.84
N PHE A 130 2.06 10.65 3.22
CA PHE A 130 0.70 10.25 2.92
C PHE A 130 0.14 11.15 1.83
N ASP A 131 -0.25 10.58 0.68
CA ASP A 131 -1.10 11.28 -0.25
C ASP A 131 -2.55 10.89 0.06
N LEU A 132 -3.26 11.78 0.75
CA LEU A 132 -4.59 11.52 1.30
C LEU A 132 -5.66 11.73 0.22
N SER A 133 -6.75 10.96 0.27
CA SER A 133 -7.93 11.34 -0.51
C SER A 133 -8.39 12.75 -0.14
N GLY A 134 -9.01 13.48 -1.06
CA GLY A 134 -9.53 14.83 -0.78
C GLY A 134 -10.49 14.84 0.41
N LYS A 135 -11.27 13.76 0.59
CA LYS A 135 -12.14 13.58 1.75
C LYS A 135 -11.35 13.44 3.06
N ALA A 136 -10.35 12.56 3.10
CA ALA A 136 -9.52 12.34 4.29
C ALA A 136 -8.75 13.60 4.66
N PHE A 137 -8.13 14.28 3.68
CA PHE A 137 -7.40 15.53 3.90
C PHE A 137 -8.31 16.63 4.47
N GLY A 138 -9.48 16.83 3.84
CA GLY A 138 -10.44 17.81 4.33
C GLY A 138 -10.99 17.50 5.72
N SER A 139 -11.09 16.22 6.10
CA SER A 139 -11.56 15.80 7.42
C SER A 139 -10.59 16.13 8.57
N LEU A 140 -9.36 16.54 8.28
CA LEU A 140 -8.39 17.05 9.26
C LEU A 140 -8.73 18.47 9.73
N ALA A 141 -9.60 19.18 9.01
CA ALA A 141 -9.97 20.55 9.30
C ALA A 141 -10.99 20.68 10.44
N LYS A 142 -11.06 21.89 11.02
CA LYS A 142 -12.18 22.34 11.83
C LYS A 142 -13.47 22.35 10.98
N PRO A 143 -14.65 22.19 11.59
CA PRO A 143 -15.92 22.25 10.86
C PRO A 143 -16.02 23.49 9.96
N GLY A 144 -16.40 23.28 8.69
CA GLY A 144 -16.55 24.32 7.69
C GLY A 144 -15.25 24.84 7.05
N LEU A 145 -14.07 24.36 7.47
CA LEU A 145 -12.77 24.79 6.94
C LEU A 145 -12.11 23.75 6.02
N ASN A 146 -12.84 22.72 5.61
CA ASN A 146 -12.33 21.62 4.78
C ASN A 146 -11.69 22.11 3.47
N ASP A 147 -12.39 22.99 2.72
CA ASP A 147 -11.87 23.51 1.45
C ASP A 147 -10.67 24.42 1.68
N LYS A 148 -10.74 25.26 2.72
CA LYS A 148 -9.63 26.15 3.07
C LYS A 148 -8.38 25.36 3.43
N LEU A 149 -8.50 24.23 4.15
CA LEU A 149 -7.37 23.35 4.43
C LEU A 149 -6.85 22.71 3.15
N ARG A 150 -7.73 22.22 2.25
CA ARG A 150 -7.31 21.64 0.96
C ARG A 150 -6.51 22.61 0.07
N HIS A 151 -6.79 23.92 0.14
CA HIS A 151 -6.00 24.94 -0.58
C HIS A 151 -4.54 25.01 -0.12
N CYS A 152 -4.17 24.51 1.07
CA CYS A 152 -2.78 24.41 1.48
C CYS A 152 -1.98 23.43 0.59
N GLY A 153 -2.64 22.43 -0.01
CA GLY A 153 -2.04 21.43 -0.91
C GLY A 153 -1.07 20.48 -0.22
N ILE A 154 -0.13 21.02 0.54
CA ILE A 154 0.91 20.28 1.27
C ILE A 154 1.00 20.78 2.71
N MET A 155 1.08 19.88 3.69
CA MET A 155 1.25 20.24 5.09
C MET A 155 2.01 19.18 5.88
N ASP A 156 2.57 19.59 7.01
CA ASP A 156 3.10 18.68 8.01
C ASP A 156 1.97 18.06 8.83
N VAL A 157 2.08 16.78 9.07
CA VAL A 157 1.13 15.99 9.86
C VAL A 157 1.87 15.10 10.85
N GLU A 158 1.14 14.66 11.86
CA GLU A 158 1.56 13.57 12.72
C GLU A 158 0.71 12.33 12.40
N PHE A 159 1.32 11.17 12.44
CA PHE A 159 0.65 9.90 12.21
C PHE A 159 1.07 8.82 13.19
N ARG A 160 0.24 7.78 13.31
CA ARG A 160 0.58 6.56 14.02
C ARG A 160 -0.15 5.36 13.41
N ARG A 161 0.45 4.19 13.48
CA ARG A 161 -0.20 2.94 13.12
C ARG A 161 -1.31 2.62 14.12
N VAL A 162 -2.49 2.22 13.63
CA VAL A 162 -3.63 1.82 14.47
C VAL A 162 -4.27 0.54 13.95
N ARG A 163 -5.01 -0.13 14.82
CA ARG A 163 -5.82 -1.30 14.43
C ARG A 163 -6.95 -0.86 13.51
N CYS A 164 -7.16 -1.60 12.42
CA CYS A 164 -8.27 -1.37 11.51
C CYS A 164 -9.57 -1.79 12.17
N LYS A 165 -10.53 -0.89 12.18
CA LYS A 165 -11.89 -1.11 12.70
C LYS A 165 -12.88 -0.99 11.55
N TYR A 166 -13.77 -1.96 11.45
CA TYR A 166 -14.87 -1.96 10.48
C TYR A 166 -16.21 -1.99 11.22
N PRO A 167 -17.32 -1.62 10.55
CA PRO A 167 -18.66 -1.77 11.11
C PRO A 167 -18.92 -3.20 11.60
N ALA A 168 -19.78 -3.34 12.61
CA ALA A 168 -20.17 -4.64 13.14
C ALA A 168 -20.70 -5.55 12.01
N GLY A 169 -20.29 -6.80 12.00
CA GLY A 169 -20.68 -7.77 10.98
C GLY A 169 -19.80 -7.76 9.72
N GLN A 170 -18.92 -6.77 9.50
CA GLN A 170 -18.02 -6.78 8.36
C GLN A 170 -17.07 -7.98 8.43
N LYS A 171 -17.03 -8.76 7.37
CA LYS A 171 -16.17 -9.93 7.22
C LYS A 171 -15.14 -9.73 6.15
N ILE A 172 -14.09 -10.57 6.19
CA ILE A 172 -13.06 -10.60 5.14
C ILE A 172 -13.72 -11.06 3.83
N VAL A 173 -13.36 -10.39 2.75
CA VAL A 173 -13.86 -10.65 1.40
C VAL A 173 -12.70 -11.05 0.50
N PHE A 174 -12.94 -12.10 -0.29
CA PHE A 174 -12.02 -12.63 -1.30
C PHE A 174 -12.60 -12.38 -2.69
N HIS A 175 -11.84 -11.72 -3.55
CA HIS A 175 -12.19 -11.52 -4.96
C HIS A 175 -11.22 -12.33 -5.82
N ILE A 176 -11.74 -13.22 -6.63
CA ILE A 176 -10.97 -14.00 -7.60
C ILE A 176 -10.72 -13.10 -8.81
N GLU A 177 -9.46 -12.87 -9.13
CA GLU A 177 -9.10 -11.98 -10.23
C GLU A 177 -9.55 -12.52 -11.59
N LYS A 178 -9.74 -11.59 -12.55
CA LYS A 178 -10.01 -11.93 -13.95
C LYS A 178 -8.84 -12.75 -14.52
N GLY A 179 -9.12 -13.68 -15.42
CA GLY A 179 -8.09 -14.53 -16.02
C GLY A 179 -7.65 -15.72 -15.18
N CYS A 180 -8.19 -15.90 -13.96
CA CYS A 180 -7.97 -17.11 -13.18
C CYS A 180 -8.51 -18.35 -13.87
N ASN A 181 -7.84 -19.46 -13.66
CA ASN A 181 -8.21 -20.79 -14.13
C ASN A 181 -7.66 -21.83 -13.14
N PRO A 182 -7.97 -23.14 -13.28
CA PRO A 182 -7.52 -24.14 -12.32
C PRO A 182 -6.02 -24.28 -12.11
N ASN A 183 -5.18 -23.76 -13.03
CA ASN A 183 -3.72 -23.76 -12.92
C ASN A 183 -3.15 -22.40 -12.47
N TYR A 184 -3.99 -21.37 -12.44
CA TYR A 184 -3.62 -20.02 -12.00
C TYR A 184 -4.76 -19.40 -11.18
N VAL A 185 -4.57 -19.30 -9.87
CA VAL A 185 -5.56 -18.69 -8.97
C VAL A 185 -4.94 -17.48 -8.30
N ALA A 186 -5.50 -16.29 -8.56
CA ALA A 186 -5.13 -15.02 -7.96
C ALA A 186 -6.30 -14.46 -7.15
N VAL A 187 -6.04 -14.03 -5.92
CA VAL A 187 -7.05 -13.64 -4.95
C VAL A 187 -6.68 -12.31 -4.32
N LEU A 188 -7.57 -11.32 -4.48
CA LEU A 188 -7.52 -10.07 -3.73
C LEU A 188 -8.24 -10.26 -2.39
N VAL A 189 -7.58 -9.90 -1.28
CA VAL A 189 -8.20 -9.89 0.05
C VAL A 189 -8.57 -8.47 0.47
N LYS A 190 -9.78 -8.30 1.04
CA LYS A 190 -10.31 -6.99 1.46
C LYS A 190 -10.94 -7.05 2.84
N PHE A 191 -11.00 -5.88 3.49
CA PHE A 191 -11.70 -5.64 4.77
C PHE A 191 -11.14 -6.48 5.92
N VAL A 192 -9.81 -6.55 5.98
CA VAL A 192 -9.08 -7.20 7.08
C VAL A 192 -9.06 -6.26 8.29
N ALA A 193 -9.66 -6.66 9.41
CA ALA A 193 -9.61 -5.90 10.66
C ALA A 193 -8.30 -6.16 11.43
N ASP A 194 -8.14 -5.48 12.56
CA ASP A 194 -6.97 -5.54 13.43
C ASP A 194 -5.72 -5.00 12.72
N ASP A 195 -4.75 -5.81 12.34
CA ASP A 195 -3.56 -5.32 11.64
C ASP A 195 -3.90 -4.68 10.28
N GLY A 196 -4.97 -5.13 9.63
CA GLY A 196 -5.42 -4.61 8.34
C GLY A 196 -4.66 -5.15 7.15
N ASP A 197 -3.43 -5.59 7.34
CA ASP A 197 -2.55 -6.13 6.32
C ASP A 197 -2.32 -7.63 6.47
N ILE A 198 -1.93 -8.27 5.38
CA ILE A 198 -1.63 -9.71 5.32
C ILE A 198 -0.20 -9.88 4.83
N VAL A 199 0.57 -10.70 5.55
CA VAL A 199 1.97 -11.00 5.21
C VAL A 199 2.15 -12.40 4.63
N LEU A 200 1.15 -13.29 4.81
CA LEU A 200 1.12 -14.63 4.22
C LEU A 200 -0.33 -15.05 3.95
N MET A 201 -0.58 -15.51 2.74
CA MET A 201 -1.80 -16.22 2.34
C MET A 201 -1.44 -17.63 1.90
N GLU A 202 -2.23 -18.58 2.37
CA GLU A 202 -2.08 -20.00 2.01
C GLU A 202 -3.43 -20.53 1.51
N ILE A 203 -3.37 -21.41 0.53
CA ILE A 203 -4.53 -22.09 -0.06
C ILE A 203 -4.47 -23.59 0.21
N GLN A 204 -5.61 -24.18 0.48
CA GLN A 204 -5.81 -25.62 0.56
C GLN A 204 -6.91 -26.02 -0.41
N ASP A 205 -6.64 -26.96 -1.32
CA ASP A 205 -7.63 -27.51 -2.23
C ASP A 205 -8.27 -28.78 -1.66
N LYS A 206 -9.37 -29.21 -2.24
CA LYS A 206 -10.10 -30.40 -1.80
C LYS A 206 -9.28 -31.69 -1.91
N LEU A 207 -8.27 -31.73 -2.78
CA LEU A 207 -7.47 -32.95 -3.06
C LEU A 207 -6.30 -33.11 -2.10
N SER A 208 -6.00 -32.09 -1.30
CA SER A 208 -4.83 -32.09 -0.42
C SER A 208 -5.19 -31.56 0.96
N ALA A 209 -4.74 -32.24 2.00
CA ALA A 209 -4.80 -31.73 3.37
C ALA A 209 -3.70 -30.67 3.63
N GLU A 210 -2.80 -30.44 2.67
CA GLU A 210 -1.66 -29.57 2.79
C GLU A 210 -2.02 -28.11 2.49
N TRP A 211 -1.52 -27.18 3.31
CA TRP A 211 -1.55 -25.76 3.08
C TRP A 211 -0.41 -25.35 2.18
N LYS A 212 -0.70 -24.77 1.03
CA LYS A 212 0.28 -24.30 0.05
C LYS A 212 0.41 -22.78 0.11
N PRO A 213 1.61 -22.24 0.34
CA PRO A 213 1.80 -20.79 0.37
C PRO A 213 1.58 -20.19 -1.02
N MET A 214 0.80 -19.12 -1.06
CA MET A 214 0.64 -18.29 -2.24
C MET A 214 1.75 -17.23 -2.29
N LYS A 215 2.08 -16.76 -3.48
CA LYS A 215 3.03 -15.66 -3.69
C LYS A 215 2.28 -14.33 -3.72
N LEU A 216 2.79 -13.31 -3.06
CA LEU A 216 2.31 -11.95 -3.26
C LEU A 216 2.57 -11.56 -4.73
N SER A 217 1.51 -11.27 -5.46
CA SER A 217 1.60 -10.88 -6.87
C SER A 217 1.89 -9.38 -6.98
N TRP A 218 1.03 -8.58 -6.42
CA TRP A 218 1.15 -7.13 -6.26
C TRP A 218 0.02 -6.63 -5.33
N GLY A 219 0.25 -5.51 -4.65
CA GLY A 219 -0.76 -4.93 -3.77
C GLY A 219 -1.28 -5.93 -2.73
N ALA A 220 -2.59 -6.09 -2.63
CA ALA A 220 -3.23 -7.08 -1.75
C ALA A 220 -3.63 -8.38 -2.49
N ILE A 221 -3.06 -8.63 -3.67
CA ILE A 221 -3.38 -9.78 -4.53
C ILE A 221 -2.32 -10.87 -4.38
N TRP A 222 -2.76 -12.04 -4.00
CA TRP A 222 -1.94 -13.24 -3.82
C TRP A 222 -2.24 -14.26 -4.90
N ARG A 223 -1.23 -14.96 -5.42
CA ARG A 223 -1.39 -15.92 -6.50
C ARG A 223 -0.77 -17.28 -6.22
N MET A 224 -1.37 -18.31 -6.79
CA MET A 224 -0.86 -19.67 -6.88
C MET A 224 -0.77 -20.05 -8.35
N ASP A 225 0.42 -20.41 -8.80
CA ASP A 225 0.70 -21.02 -10.11
C ASP A 225 0.99 -22.50 -9.90
N THR A 226 0.36 -23.40 -10.65
CA THR A 226 0.56 -24.84 -10.49
C THR A 226 0.45 -25.60 -11.79
N ALA A 227 1.32 -26.59 -11.98
CA ALA A 227 1.26 -27.51 -13.14
C ALA A 227 0.03 -28.45 -13.06
N LYS A 228 -0.40 -28.82 -11.84
CA LYS A 228 -1.57 -29.65 -11.61
C LYS A 228 -2.77 -28.79 -11.24
N ALA A 229 -3.85 -28.90 -12.00
CA ALA A 229 -5.08 -28.16 -11.76
C ALA A 229 -5.60 -28.31 -10.32
N LEU A 230 -5.85 -27.20 -9.67
CA LEU A 230 -6.47 -27.15 -8.34
C LEU A 230 -7.96 -27.46 -8.46
N LYS A 231 -8.52 -28.11 -7.43
CA LYS A 231 -9.96 -28.41 -7.35
C LYS A 231 -10.55 -27.84 -6.09
N GLY A 232 -11.57 -27.00 -6.28
CA GLY A 232 -12.37 -26.47 -5.17
C GLY A 232 -13.26 -27.54 -4.49
N PRO A 233 -13.83 -27.22 -3.33
CA PRO A 233 -13.72 -25.92 -2.66
C PRO A 233 -12.32 -25.64 -2.15
N PHE A 234 -11.97 -24.34 -2.05
CA PHE A 234 -10.71 -23.91 -1.45
C PHE A 234 -10.93 -23.28 -0.09
N SER A 235 -10.09 -23.66 0.85
CA SER A 235 -9.92 -22.97 2.12
C SER A 235 -8.74 -22.01 2.02
N ILE A 236 -8.86 -20.83 2.63
CA ILE A 236 -7.81 -19.80 2.67
C ILE A 236 -7.39 -19.58 4.12
N ARG A 237 -6.07 -19.62 4.37
CA ARG A 237 -5.48 -19.22 5.64
C ARG A 237 -4.71 -17.93 5.46
N LEU A 238 -5.01 -16.94 6.29
CA LEU A 238 -4.35 -15.64 6.31
C LEU A 238 -3.52 -15.51 7.57
N THR A 239 -2.32 -14.94 7.43
CA THR A 239 -1.47 -14.52 8.54
C THR A 239 -1.26 -13.01 8.44
N SER A 240 -1.58 -12.27 9.50
CA SER A 240 -1.35 -10.84 9.61
C SER A 240 0.08 -10.52 10.02
N GLU A 241 0.50 -9.25 9.97
CA GLU A 241 1.86 -8.82 10.32
C GLU A 241 2.23 -9.16 11.78
N SER A 242 1.29 -9.12 12.71
CA SER A 242 1.50 -9.53 14.12
C SER A 242 1.55 -11.05 14.32
N GLY A 243 1.43 -11.83 13.25
CA GLY A 243 1.45 -13.30 13.29
C GLY A 243 0.12 -13.97 13.64
N LYS A 244 -0.96 -13.21 13.84
CA LYS A 244 -2.30 -13.77 14.03
C LYS A 244 -2.76 -14.51 12.77
N LYS A 245 -3.56 -15.58 12.96
CA LYS A 245 -4.04 -16.40 11.85
C LYS A 245 -5.55 -16.55 11.89
N VAL A 246 -6.17 -16.54 10.71
CA VAL A 246 -7.59 -16.94 10.51
C VAL A 246 -7.70 -17.89 9.35
N ILE A 247 -8.70 -18.78 9.39
CA ILE A 247 -8.98 -19.76 8.34
C ILE A 247 -10.41 -19.55 7.86
N ALA A 248 -10.56 -19.19 6.59
CA ALA A 248 -11.84 -19.18 5.89
C ALA A 248 -11.99 -20.55 5.20
N LYS A 249 -12.69 -21.48 5.89
CA LYS A 249 -12.87 -22.85 5.42
C LYS A 249 -13.84 -22.90 4.23
N ASP A 250 -13.45 -23.61 3.17
CA ASP A 250 -14.25 -23.87 1.96
C ASP A 250 -14.89 -22.59 1.36
N ILE A 251 -14.20 -21.46 1.52
CA ILE A 251 -14.71 -20.12 1.18
C ILE A 251 -14.90 -19.93 -0.33
N ILE A 252 -14.04 -20.54 -1.13
CA ILE A 252 -14.16 -20.51 -2.59
C ILE A 252 -14.75 -21.86 -3.02
N PRO A 253 -15.99 -21.89 -3.52
CA PRO A 253 -16.73 -23.14 -3.77
C PRO A 253 -16.12 -23.93 -4.95
N ALA A 254 -16.56 -25.19 -5.13
CA ALA A 254 -16.04 -26.04 -6.21
C ALA A 254 -16.38 -25.51 -7.62
N ASN A 255 -17.49 -24.78 -7.75
CA ASN A 255 -17.94 -24.16 -9.00
C ASN A 255 -17.55 -22.66 -9.09
N TRP A 256 -16.43 -22.29 -8.48
CA TRP A 256 -15.91 -20.93 -8.52
C TRP A 256 -15.72 -20.40 -9.94
N ARG A 257 -15.73 -19.08 -10.09
CA ARG A 257 -15.57 -18.40 -11.37
C ARG A 257 -14.53 -17.26 -11.22
N PRO A 258 -13.78 -16.96 -12.29
CA PRO A 258 -13.03 -15.70 -12.38
C PRO A 258 -13.95 -14.50 -12.16
N ASP A 259 -13.41 -13.44 -11.59
CA ASP A 259 -14.11 -12.19 -11.26
C ASP A 259 -15.24 -12.34 -10.20
N ALA A 260 -15.31 -13.49 -9.52
CA ALA A 260 -16.30 -13.71 -8.46
C ALA A 260 -15.80 -13.21 -7.10
N VAL A 261 -16.74 -12.78 -6.27
CA VAL A 261 -16.50 -12.27 -4.91
C VAL A 261 -17.14 -13.20 -3.88
N TYR A 262 -16.38 -13.59 -2.88
CA TYR A 262 -16.81 -14.46 -1.79
C TYR A 262 -16.63 -13.77 -0.44
N THR A 263 -17.72 -13.64 0.31
CA THR A 263 -17.69 -13.07 1.67
C THR A 263 -17.54 -14.21 2.68
N SER A 264 -16.53 -14.12 3.53
CA SER A 264 -16.29 -15.13 4.56
C SER A 264 -17.18 -14.94 5.79
N ASN A 265 -17.07 -15.86 6.74
CA ASN A 265 -17.62 -15.74 8.08
C ASN A 265 -16.57 -15.39 9.15
N VAL A 266 -15.32 -15.12 8.73
CA VAL A 266 -14.21 -14.88 9.64
C VAL A 266 -13.75 -13.42 9.61
N GLN A 267 -13.08 -13.02 10.71
CA GLN A 267 -12.42 -11.73 10.87
C GLN A 267 -11.31 -11.84 11.93
N PHE A 268 -10.30 -10.96 11.86
CA PHE A 268 -9.33 -10.78 12.95
C PHE A 268 -9.93 -9.93 14.09
N TYR A 269 -9.53 -10.24 15.33
CA TYR A 269 -9.95 -9.54 16.56
C TYR A 269 -8.76 -9.32 17.51
#